data_727683187921764d2c31de137ea82438
#
_entry.id   727683187921764d2c31de137ea82438
#
_cell.length_a   1.000
_cell.length_b   1.000
_cell.length_c   1.000
_cell.angle_alpha   90.00
_cell.angle_beta   90.00
_cell.angle_gamma   90.00
#
_symmetry.space_group_name_H-M   'P 1'
#
loop_
_entity.id
_entity.type
_entity.pdbx_description
1 polymer ?
#
loop_
_entity_poly.entity_id
_entity_poly.type
_entity_poly.pdbx_seq_one_letter_code
_entity_poly.pdbx_strand_id
1 'polypeptide(L)'
;MRLDTLGIDASVSVLFPPEFLAEQLSASPVDIVIVDEPEGIAADADSPQEALTACDAIVTFEHREAFLDLDWIHSIQAGIDRFPEDTLKDAGVALTNSTGIHGDAIGETVAGYLLAFSRRLHTHIGNQERREWGQPEWDEAWTIAGESACVVGLGSLGRGVVDRLSALGLAVDGVRRTPVPEPGVDCVHTPAELESAVSDARFVVLTVPLTEETEGMIDRGVLDAMRDDAYLINVARGGVVDQSALVDALERDAIAGAALDVFEDEPLPESSPLWEMDEVIVTPHCAAFTHRYGENVGAIVRENVRRAHDGETLTNRVL
;
A
#
# COMPACT_ATOMS: atom_id res chain seq x y z
N MET A 1 3.84 -18.46 23.78
CA MET A 1 2.72 -18.98 22.96
C MET A 1 3.13 -20.36 22.47
N ARG A 2 2.28 -21.37 22.63
CA ARG A 2 2.49 -22.69 22.04
C ARG A 2 1.66 -22.73 20.75
N LEU A 3 2.27 -22.98 19.62
CA LEU A 3 1.63 -23.01 18.32
C LEU A 3 1.74 -24.45 17.79
N ASP A 4 0.63 -25.16 17.73
CA ASP A 4 0.53 -26.51 17.20
C ASP A 4 -0.12 -26.49 15.81
N THR A 5 -1.14 -25.60 15.58
CA THR A 5 -1.88 -25.50 14.32
C THR A 5 -2.01 -24.04 13.86
N LEU A 6 -1.64 -23.78 12.61
CA LEU A 6 -1.78 -22.48 11.93
C LEU A 6 -2.82 -22.57 10.82
N GLY A 7 -3.88 -21.78 10.92
CA GLY A 7 -4.89 -21.62 9.87
C GLY A 7 -4.46 -20.66 8.78
N ILE A 8 -4.89 -20.89 7.55
CA ILE A 8 -4.83 -19.94 6.44
C ILE A 8 -6.27 -19.68 6.02
N ASP A 9 -6.73 -18.45 6.24
CA ASP A 9 -8.08 -18.02 5.92
C ASP A 9 -8.29 -17.87 4.41
N ALA A 10 -9.47 -18.28 3.90
CA ALA A 10 -9.79 -18.19 2.48
C ALA A 10 -9.74 -16.76 1.93
N SER A 11 -9.92 -15.74 2.78
CA SER A 11 -9.83 -14.32 2.39
C SER A 11 -8.46 -13.92 1.80
N VAL A 12 -7.39 -14.69 2.05
CA VAL A 12 -6.08 -14.44 1.42
C VAL A 12 -6.13 -14.59 -0.11
N SER A 13 -7.17 -15.29 -0.64
CA SER A 13 -7.38 -15.49 -2.09
C SER A 13 -7.53 -14.20 -2.89
N VAL A 14 -7.79 -13.09 -2.23
CA VAL A 14 -7.79 -11.76 -2.85
C VAL A 14 -6.42 -11.39 -3.44
N LEU A 15 -5.33 -11.93 -2.91
CA LEU A 15 -3.95 -11.63 -3.34
C LEU A 15 -3.22 -12.85 -3.91
N PHE A 16 -3.45 -14.05 -3.38
CA PHE A 16 -2.82 -15.31 -3.82
C PHE A 16 -3.60 -16.52 -3.31
N PRO A 17 -3.52 -17.69 -4.00
CA PRO A 17 -4.22 -18.90 -3.56
C PRO A 17 -3.78 -19.34 -2.14
N PRO A 18 -4.70 -19.70 -1.23
CA PRO A 18 -4.35 -20.22 0.10
C PRO A 18 -3.42 -21.44 0.04
N GLU A 19 -3.61 -22.31 -0.94
CA GLU A 19 -2.79 -23.52 -1.17
C GLU A 19 -1.33 -23.16 -1.46
N PHE A 20 -1.08 -22.04 -2.16
CA PHE A 20 0.26 -21.56 -2.41
C PHE A 20 0.98 -21.23 -1.09
N LEU A 21 0.30 -20.53 -0.17
CA LEU A 21 0.88 -20.21 1.13
C LEU A 21 1.07 -21.47 1.98
N ALA A 22 0.11 -22.42 1.95
CA ALA A 22 0.22 -23.71 2.64
C ALA A 22 1.46 -24.50 2.16
N GLU A 23 1.74 -24.51 0.85
CA GLU A 23 2.94 -25.12 0.30
C GLU A 23 4.22 -24.43 0.81
N GLN A 24 4.26 -23.08 0.84
CA GLN A 24 5.38 -22.31 1.37
C GLN A 24 5.66 -22.60 2.85
N LEU A 25 4.63 -22.97 3.61
CA LEU A 25 4.71 -23.24 5.04
C LEU A 25 4.86 -24.74 5.38
N SER A 26 4.84 -25.63 4.40
CA SER A 26 4.83 -27.09 4.58
C SER A 26 6.01 -27.65 5.36
N ALA A 27 7.15 -26.94 5.42
CA ALA A 27 8.32 -27.32 6.20
C ALA A 27 8.31 -26.74 7.64
N SER A 28 7.27 -26.02 8.04
CA SER A 28 7.13 -25.45 9.38
C SER A 28 6.83 -26.55 10.43
N PRO A 29 7.22 -26.36 11.69
CA PRO A 29 7.00 -27.35 12.75
C PRO A 29 5.56 -27.36 13.31
N VAL A 30 4.58 -26.90 12.54
CA VAL A 30 3.16 -26.77 12.92
C VAL A 30 2.28 -27.36 11.83
N ASP A 31 1.10 -27.84 12.19
CA ASP A 31 0.12 -28.26 11.22
C ASP A 31 -0.50 -27.06 10.49
N ILE A 32 -0.60 -27.14 9.16
CA ILE A 32 -1.16 -26.07 8.33
C ILE A 32 -2.55 -26.50 7.87
N VAL A 33 -3.56 -25.67 8.12
CA VAL A 33 -4.96 -25.92 7.76
C VAL A 33 -5.51 -24.74 6.97
N ILE A 34 -6.16 -25.00 5.84
CA ILE A 34 -6.93 -23.97 5.11
C ILE A 34 -8.33 -23.90 5.73
N VAL A 35 -8.72 -22.68 6.11
CA VAL A 35 -10.00 -22.37 6.74
C VAL A 35 -10.88 -21.67 5.72
N ASP A 36 -11.90 -22.36 5.21
CA ASP A 36 -12.84 -21.83 4.24
C ASP A 36 -13.83 -20.84 4.85
N GLU A 37 -14.41 -19.96 4.04
CA GLU A 37 -15.51 -19.10 4.46
C GLU A 37 -16.81 -19.87 4.68
N PRO A 38 -17.67 -19.47 5.65
CA PRO A 38 -18.91 -20.15 5.96
C PRO A 38 -20.05 -19.87 4.96
N GLU A 39 -19.82 -19.29 3.77
CA GLU A 39 -20.90 -18.93 2.85
C GLU A 39 -21.12 -19.94 1.71
N GLY A 40 -22.28 -20.64 1.80
CA GLY A 40 -23.11 -20.98 0.63
C GLY A 40 -22.92 -22.32 -0.05
N ILE A 41 -22.18 -23.28 0.47
CA ILE A 41 -22.21 -24.66 -0.04
C ILE A 41 -22.78 -25.57 1.05
N ALA A 42 -23.84 -26.30 0.68
CA ALA A 42 -24.43 -27.33 1.53
C ALA A 42 -23.33 -28.28 2.00
N ALA A 43 -23.02 -28.20 3.28
CA ALA A 43 -22.02 -29.01 3.92
C ALA A 43 -22.43 -30.48 3.90
N ASP A 44 -21.60 -31.31 3.30
CA ASP A 44 -21.38 -32.64 3.85
C ASP A 44 -20.19 -32.51 4.82
N ALA A 45 -20.53 -32.48 6.09
CA ALA A 45 -19.81 -32.74 7.32
C ALA A 45 -18.26 -32.49 7.35
N ASP A 46 -17.89 -31.60 8.03
CA ASP A 46 -16.78 -31.10 8.85
C ASP A 46 -16.71 -29.58 8.60
N SER A 47 -17.51 -28.85 9.41
CA SER A 47 -17.81 -27.44 9.15
C SER A 47 -16.53 -26.57 9.20
N PRO A 48 -16.45 -25.47 8.42
CA PRO A 48 -15.37 -24.48 8.49
C PRO A 48 -15.09 -23.97 9.91
N GLN A 49 -16.09 -24.00 10.76
CA GLN A 49 -16.01 -23.63 12.17
C GLN A 49 -15.23 -24.67 13.01
N GLU A 50 -15.25 -25.97 12.64
CA GLU A 50 -14.45 -27.01 13.31
C GLU A 50 -12.96 -26.87 12.94
N ALA A 51 -12.66 -26.50 11.69
CA ALA A 51 -11.29 -26.24 11.26
C ALA A 51 -10.66 -25.05 12.01
N LEU A 52 -11.41 -23.95 12.18
CA LEU A 52 -10.95 -22.78 12.92
C LEU A 52 -10.75 -23.06 14.40
N THR A 53 -11.64 -23.85 15.03
CA THR A 53 -11.52 -24.20 16.47
C THR A 53 -10.32 -25.09 16.78
N ALA A 54 -9.71 -25.69 15.77
CA ALA A 54 -8.48 -26.47 15.91
C ALA A 54 -7.21 -25.60 15.77
N CYS A 55 -7.33 -24.33 15.36
CA CYS A 55 -6.22 -23.44 15.12
C CYS A 55 -5.84 -22.65 16.38
N ASP A 56 -4.53 -22.45 16.59
CA ASP A 56 -4.00 -21.56 17.61
C ASP A 56 -3.78 -20.15 17.01
N ALA A 57 -3.58 -20.07 15.70
CA ALA A 57 -3.30 -18.83 14.97
C ALA A 57 -3.90 -18.86 13.57
N ILE A 58 -4.02 -17.67 12.93
CA ILE A 58 -4.57 -17.53 11.58
C ILE A 58 -3.77 -16.53 10.76
N VAL A 59 -3.57 -16.82 9.47
CA VAL A 59 -3.12 -15.86 8.45
C VAL A 59 -4.33 -15.43 7.65
N THR A 60 -4.60 -14.13 7.57
CA THR A 60 -5.84 -13.59 7.01
C THR A 60 -5.66 -12.25 6.31
N PHE A 61 -6.60 -11.90 5.42
CA PHE A 61 -6.72 -10.58 4.83
C PHE A 61 -7.60 -9.65 5.68
N GLU A 62 -8.62 -10.20 6.36
CA GLU A 62 -9.60 -9.44 7.12
C GLU A 62 -9.86 -10.05 8.50
N HIS A 63 -10.47 -9.27 9.38
CA HIS A 63 -10.87 -9.73 10.71
C HIS A 63 -12.24 -10.40 10.67
N ARG A 64 -12.38 -11.47 11.48
CA ARG A 64 -13.69 -12.07 11.86
C ARG A 64 -13.76 -12.22 13.38
N GLU A 65 -14.97 -12.06 13.96
CA GLU A 65 -15.17 -12.14 15.42
C GLU A 65 -14.67 -13.47 16.01
N ALA A 66 -14.79 -14.56 15.24
CA ALA A 66 -14.30 -15.88 15.64
C ALA A 66 -12.77 -15.96 15.83
N PHE A 67 -12.01 -14.95 15.40
CA PHE A 67 -10.55 -14.89 15.60
C PHE A 67 -10.15 -14.38 16.97
N LEU A 68 -11.10 -13.89 17.78
CA LEU A 68 -10.86 -13.43 19.16
C LEU A 68 -10.48 -14.56 20.14
N ASP A 69 -10.75 -15.81 19.76
CA ASP A 69 -10.39 -16.98 20.56
C ASP A 69 -8.99 -17.55 20.23
N LEU A 70 -8.27 -16.93 19.27
CA LEU A 70 -6.93 -17.34 18.83
C LEU A 70 -5.83 -16.64 19.64
N ASP A 71 -4.65 -17.27 19.70
CA ASP A 71 -3.47 -16.66 20.32
C ASP A 71 -2.79 -15.61 19.43
N TRP A 72 -2.86 -15.78 18.08
CA TRP A 72 -2.15 -14.93 17.14
C TRP A 72 -2.88 -14.81 15.79
N ILE A 73 -2.93 -13.58 15.26
CA ILE A 73 -3.40 -13.24 13.93
C ILE A 73 -2.25 -12.61 13.14
N HIS A 74 -2.04 -13.06 11.90
CA HIS A 74 -1.15 -12.43 10.93
C HIS A 74 -1.94 -11.83 9.78
N SER A 75 -1.92 -10.50 9.65
CA SER A 75 -2.46 -9.80 8.49
C SER A 75 -1.51 -9.90 7.30
N ILE A 76 -2.02 -10.36 6.14
CA ILE A 76 -1.21 -10.39 4.92
C ILE A 76 -0.92 -9.01 4.33
N GLN A 77 -1.51 -7.94 4.88
CA GLN A 77 -1.24 -6.54 4.51
C GLN A 77 -0.31 -5.85 5.52
N ALA A 78 0.24 -4.70 5.14
CA ALA A 78 0.97 -3.83 6.06
C ALA A 78 0.03 -2.98 6.91
N GLY A 79 -1.08 -2.49 6.34
CA GLY A 79 -2.12 -1.76 7.05
C GLY A 79 -2.96 -2.71 7.91
N ILE A 80 -3.42 -2.22 9.05
CA ILE A 80 -4.25 -2.96 10.00
C ILE A 80 -5.62 -2.31 10.20
N ASP A 81 -6.00 -1.39 9.34
CA ASP A 81 -7.25 -0.61 9.41
C ASP A 81 -8.51 -1.49 9.45
N ARG A 82 -8.40 -2.74 9.00
CA ARG A 82 -9.48 -3.76 9.00
C ARG A 82 -9.59 -4.53 10.33
N PHE A 83 -8.68 -4.29 11.28
CA PHE A 83 -8.61 -5.04 12.53
C PHE A 83 -9.01 -4.16 13.71
N PRO A 84 -9.93 -4.61 14.60
CA PRO A 84 -10.35 -3.86 15.78
C PRO A 84 -9.29 -3.96 16.88
N GLU A 85 -8.29 -3.08 16.85
CA GLU A 85 -7.11 -3.13 17.73
C GLU A 85 -7.46 -3.22 19.22
N ASP A 86 -8.37 -2.39 19.70
CA ASP A 86 -8.77 -2.39 21.10
C ASP A 86 -9.42 -3.73 21.51
N THR A 87 -10.28 -4.28 20.63
CA THR A 87 -10.95 -5.57 20.91
C THR A 87 -9.96 -6.72 20.95
N LEU A 88 -9.01 -6.75 20.00
CA LEU A 88 -7.94 -7.77 19.97
C LEU A 88 -7.03 -7.68 21.19
N LYS A 89 -6.68 -6.47 21.58
CA LYS A 89 -5.88 -6.21 22.79
C LYS A 89 -6.59 -6.66 24.06
N ASP A 90 -7.88 -6.38 24.19
CA ASP A 90 -8.69 -6.81 25.34
C ASP A 90 -8.84 -8.33 25.40
N ALA A 91 -8.92 -9.00 24.24
CA ALA A 91 -8.92 -10.45 24.11
C ALA A 91 -7.54 -11.08 24.34
N GLY A 92 -6.46 -10.31 24.34
CA GLY A 92 -5.09 -10.79 24.49
C GLY A 92 -4.51 -11.44 23.24
N VAL A 93 -5.12 -11.20 22.06
CA VAL A 93 -4.69 -11.75 20.78
C VAL A 93 -3.51 -10.96 20.25
N ALA A 94 -2.41 -11.63 19.91
CA ALA A 94 -1.28 -10.99 19.25
C ALA A 94 -1.63 -10.70 17.78
N LEU A 95 -1.32 -9.49 17.30
CA LEU A 95 -1.47 -9.11 15.88
C LEU A 95 -0.10 -8.80 15.28
N THR A 96 0.20 -9.44 14.16
CA THR A 96 1.35 -9.11 13.30
C THR A 96 0.89 -8.77 11.89
N ASN A 97 1.72 -8.06 11.14
CA ASN A 97 1.42 -7.67 9.77
C ASN A 97 2.56 -7.94 8.78
N SER A 98 2.30 -7.72 7.51
CA SER A 98 3.26 -7.93 6.43
C SER A 98 4.07 -6.66 6.09
N THR A 99 4.33 -5.78 7.06
CA THR A 99 5.19 -4.62 6.86
C THR A 99 6.59 -5.03 6.37
N GLY A 100 7.11 -4.31 5.39
CA GLY A 100 8.47 -4.47 4.86
C GLY A 100 8.56 -5.18 3.51
N ILE A 101 7.49 -5.83 3.03
CA ILE A 101 7.52 -6.60 1.76
C ILE A 101 7.05 -5.82 0.52
N HIS A 102 6.49 -4.63 0.71
CA HIS A 102 5.78 -3.90 -0.36
C HIS A 102 6.64 -2.84 -1.05
N GLY A 103 7.78 -2.45 -0.45
CA GLY A 103 8.58 -1.31 -0.91
C GLY A 103 9.04 -1.43 -2.37
N ASP A 104 9.51 -2.62 -2.78
CA ASP A 104 9.98 -2.85 -4.15
C ASP A 104 8.85 -2.69 -5.18
N ALA A 105 7.70 -3.35 -4.96
CA ALA A 105 6.57 -3.31 -5.89
C ALA A 105 5.99 -1.89 -6.00
N ILE A 106 5.79 -1.22 -4.85
CA ILE A 106 5.29 0.16 -4.82
C ILE A 106 6.29 1.11 -5.49
N GLY A 107 7.59 0.97 -5.24
CA GLY A 107 8.61 1.78 -5.90
C GLY A 107 8.60 1.62 -7.42
N GLU A 108 8.38 0.40 -7.92
CA GLU A 108 8.24 0.12 -9.36
C GLU A 108 6.95 0.71 -9.94
N THR A 109 5.83 0.62 -9.22
CA THR A 109 4.55 1.22 -9.63
C THR A 109 4.65 2.73 -9.70
N VAL A 110 5.23 3.37 -8.67
CA VAL A 110 5.47 4.83 -8.64
C VAL A 110 6.35 5.24 -9.82
N ALA A 111 7.48 4.55 -10.05
CA ALA A 111 8.33 4.81 -11.21
C ALA A 111 7.55 4.67 -12.54
N GLY A 112 6.64 3.69 -12.63
CA GLY A 112 5.73 3.51 -13.76
C GLY A 112 4.83 4.72 -13.99
N TYR A 113 4.24 5.29 -12.94
CA TYR A 113 3.41 6.51 -13.04
C TYR A 113 4.22 7.72 -13.52
N LEU A 114 5.41 7.95 -12.94
CA LEU A 114 6.27 9.05 -13.35
C LEU A 114 6.65 8.92 -14.84
N LEU A 115 6.99 7.72 -15.27
CA LEU A 115 7.29 7.45 -16.68
C LEU A 115 6.04 7.57 -17.56
N ALA A 116 4.85 7.19 -17.08
CA ALA A 116 3.62 7.36 -17.81
C ALA A 116 3.32 8.84 -18.06
N PHE A 117 3.48 9.70 -17.07
CA PHE A 117 3.32 11.15 -17.22
C PHE A 117 4.40 11.73 -18.14
N SER A 118 5.68 11.52 -17.84
CA SER A 118 6.78 12.13 -18.56
C SER A 118 6.86 11.71 -20.03
N ARG A 119 6.40 10.51 -20.37
CA ARG A 119 6.35 9.96 -21.73
C ARG A 119 4.97 10.00 -22.37
N ARG A 120 3.97 10.60 -21.71
CA ARG A 120 2.59 10.68 -22.18
C ARG A 120 1.96 9.31 -22.49
N LEU A 121 2.38 8.25 -21.77
CA LEU A 121 1.93 6.88 -22.06
C LEU A 121 0.43 6.72 -21.81
N HIS A 122 -0.12 7.32 -20.76
CA HIS A 122 -1.56 7.33 -20.46
C HIS A 122 -2.36 7.93 -21.61
N THR A 123 -1.93 9.06 -22.18
CA THR A 123 -2.55 9.69 -23.35
C THR A 123 -2.45 8.78 -24.59
N HIS A 124 -1.29 8.16 -24.83
CA HIS A 124 -1.10 7.27 -25.98
C HIS A 124 -1.92 5.99 -25.87
N ILE A 125 -2.16 5.46 -24.67
CA ILE A 125 -3.07 4.32 -24.45
C ILE A 125 -4.49 4.72 -24.82
N GLY A 126 -4.98 5.87 -24.37
CA GLY A 126 -6.29 6.40 -24.78
C GLY A 126 -6.39 6.65 -26.29
N ASN A 127 -5.33 7.17 -26.92
CA ASN A 127 -5.29 7.35 -28.38
C ASN A 127 -5.36 6.00 -29.12
N GLN A 128 -4.70 4.95 -28.60
CA GLN A 128 -4.78 3.60 -29.17
C GLN A 128 -6.23 3.09 -29.18
N GLU A 129 -6.99 3.28 -28.11
CA GLU A 129 -8.40 2.90 -28.02
C GLU A 129 -9.26 3.64 -29.05
N ARG A 130 -8.97 4.93 -29.27
CA ARG A 130 -9.63 5.78 -30.28
C ARG A 130 -9.11 5.56 -31.69
N ARG A 131 -8.03 4.78 -31.89
CA ARG A 131 -7.32 4.58 -33.18
C ARG A 131 -6.76 5.87 -33.75
N GLU A 132 -6.29 6.76 -32.90
CA GLU A 132 -5.68 8.04 -33.25
C GLU A 132 -4.15 7.90 -33.25
N TRP A 133 -3.51 8.31 -34.37
CA TRP A 133 -2.06 8.37 -34.49
C TRP A 133 -1.61 9.80 -34.20
N GLY A 134 -1.63 10.16 -32.90
CA GLY A 134 -1.18 11.47 -32.42
C GLY A 134 0.26 11.40 -31.92
N GLN A 135 1.11 12.32 -32.34
CA GLN A 135 2.43 12.55 -31.77
C GLN A 135 2.31 13.67 -30.73
N PRO A 136 3.01 13.60 -29.58
CA PRO A 136 3.04 14.70 -28.64
C PRO A 136 3.73 15.92 -29.29
N GLU A 137 3.38 17.11 -28.85
CA GLU A 137 4.12 18.31 -29.19
C GLU A 137 5.56 18.21 -28.64
N TRP A 138 6.49 19.01 -29.16
CA TRP A 138 7.92 18.87 -28.88
C TRP A 138 8.27 19.02 -27.38
N ASP A 139 7.48 19.73 -26.59
CA ASP A 139 7.65 20.04 -25.17
C ASP A 139 6.73 19.26 -24.22
N GLU A 140 5.81 18.44 -24.74
CA GLU A 140 4.86 17.65 -23.94
C GLU A 140 5.47 16.41 -23.30
N ALA A 141 6.54 15.85 -23.90
CA ALA A 141 7.24 14.70 -23.36
C ALA A 141 8.65 15.10 -22.92
N TRP A 142 9.03 14.70 -21.72
CA TRP A 142 10.32 15.06 -21.12
C TRP A 142 11.06 13.85 -20.53
N THR A 143 12.29 14.07 -20.06
CA THR A 143 13.11 13.04 -19.38
C THR A 143 13.11 13.29 -17.88
N ILE A 144 12.79 12.27 -17.08
CA ILE A 144 12.69 12.42 -15.61
C ILE A 144 14.04 12.56 -14.90
N ALA A 145 15.15 12.15 -15.52
CA ALA A 145 16.48 12.31 -14.92
C ALA A 145 16.81 13.80 -14.72
N GLY A 146 17.16 14.18 -13.48
CA GLY A 146 17.40 15.55 -13.07
C GLY A 146 16.17 16.29 -12.55
N GLU A 147 14.97 15.69 -12.63
CA GLU A 147 13.77 16.22 -11.98
C GLU A 147 13.81 15.99 -10.47
N SER A 148 12.94 16.71 -9.74
CA SER A 148 12.83 16.63 -8.29
C SER A 148 11.62 15.83 -7.83
N ALA A 149 11.78 15.08 -6.73
CA ALA A 149 10.69 14.39 -6.07
C ALA A 149 10.71 14.65 -4.57
N CYS A 150 9.54 14.77 -3.94
CA CYS A 150 9.37 14.79 -2.49
C CYS A 150 8.59 13.54 -2.07
N VAL A 151 9.21 12.66 -1.27
CA VAL A 151 8.59 11.46 -0.72
C VAL A 151 8.10 11.73 0.69
N VAL A 152 6.77 11.82 0.85
CA VAL A 152 6.11 12.06 2.13
C VAL A 152 5.91 10.74 2.86
N GLY A 153 6.76 10.51 3.88
CA GLY A 153 6.85 9.24 4.60
C GLY A 153 8.05 8.39 4.18
N LEU A 154 9.08 8.31 5.03
CA LEU A 154 10.29 7.52 4.78
C LEU A 154 10.29 6.20 5.59
N GLY A 155 9.13 5.52 5.59
CA GLY A 155 8.98 4.14 6.10
C GLY A 155 9.46 3.09 5.08
N SER A 156 9.03 1.84 5.24
CA SER A 156 9.42 0.76 4.30
C SER A 156 8.97 1.04 2.86
N LEU A 157 7.78 1.61 2.67
CA LEU A 157 7.26 1.97 1.34
C LEU A 157 8.07 3.12 0.75
N GLY A 158 8.22 4.22 1.51
CA GLY A 158 8.94 5.39 1.02
C GLY A 158 10.40 5.11 0.67
N ARG A 159 11.08 4.23 1.41
CA ARG A 159 12.44 3.78 1.04
C ARG A 159 12.47 3.06 -0.30
N GLY A 160 11.53 2.15 -0.55
CA GLY A 160 11.41 1.48 -1.83
C GLY A 160 11.18 2.46 -2.99
N VAL A 161 10.38 3.52 -2.75
CA VAL A 161 10.19 4.62 -3.71
C VAL A 161 11.50 5.40 -3.91
N VAL A 162 12.17 5.84 -2.83
CA VAL A 162 13.44 6.56 -2.89
C VAL A 162 14.48 5.78 -3.69
N ASP A 163 14.63 4.48 -3.43
CA ASP A 163 15.59 3.62 -4.14
C ASP A 163 15.34 3.62 -5.66
N ARG A 164 14.09 3.55 -6.10
CA ARG A 164 13.74 3.54 -7.53
C ARG A 164 13.93 4.91 -8.18
N LEU A 165 13.46 5.97 -7.51
CA LEU A 165 13.55 7.32 -8.05
C LEU A 165 14.99 7.81 -8.14
N SER A 166 15.82 7.56 -7.11
CA SER A 166 17.24 7.87 -7.13
C SER A 166 17.98 7.11 -8.25
N ALA A 167 17.64 5.81 -8.47
CA ALA A 167 18.21 5.03 -9.56
C ALA A 167 17.81 5.54 -10.95
N LEU A 168 16.65 6.21 -11.07
CA LEU A 168 16.22 6.89 -12.31
C LEU A 168 16.82 8.29 -12.46
N GLY A 169 17.63 8.74 -11.50
CA GLY A 169 18.36 10.00 -11.55
C GLY A 169 17.59 11.23 -11.10
N LEU A 170 16.52 11.05 -10.30
CA LEU A 170 15.84 12.18 -9.66
C LEU A 170 16.61 12.64 -8.43
N ALA A 171 16.52 13.96 -8.13
CA ALA A 171 16.84 14.50 -6.83
C ALA A 171 15.66 14.23 -5.88
N VAL A 172 15.90 13.59 -4.73
CA VAL A 172 14.82 13.16 -3.84
C VAL A 172 14.94 13.80 -2.49
N ASP A 173 13.93 14.58 -2.11
CA ASP A 173 13.71 15.07 -0.76
C ASP A 173 12.66 14.17 -0.06
N GLY A 174 12.66 14.20 1.27
CA GLY A 174 11.72 13.40 2.02
C GLY A 174 11.13 14.10 3.23
N VAL A 175 9.93 13.70 3.61
CA VAL A 175 9.26 14.20 4.83
C VAL A 175 9.06 13.07 5.82
N ARG A 176 9.48 13.26 7.07
CA ARG A 176 9.26 12.31 8.17
C ARG A 176 9.22 13.00 9.53
N ARG A 177 8.57 12.37 10.52
CA ARG A 177 8.42 12.94 11.88
C ARG A 177 9.74 13.25 12.57
N THR A 178 10.74 12.38 12.44
CA THR A 178 12.07 12.58 13.01
C THR A 178 13.05 12.80 11.87
N PRO A 179 13.58 14.01 11.66
CA PRO A 179 14.41 14.36 10.52
C PRO A 179 15.84 13.81 10.71
N VAL A 180 16.02 12.52 10.42
CA VAL A 180 17.34 11.89 10.36
C VAL A 180 17.68 11.59 8.90
N PRO A 181 18.97 11.68 8.52
CA PRO A 181 19.39 11.36 7.16
C PRO A 181 18.93 9.97 6.72
N GLU A 182 18.52 9.86 5.47
CA GLU A 182 18.12 8.60 4.84
C GLU A 182 18.92 8.41 3.55
N PRO A 183 19.48 7.23 3.26
CA PRO A 183 20.19 6.98 2.01
C PRO A 183 19.31 7.29 0.78
N GLY A 184 19.89 7.96 -0.21
CA GLY A 184 19.18 8.33 -1.44
C GLY A 184 18.26 9.56 -1.30
N VAL A 185 18.21 10.21 -0.12
CA VAL A 185 17.44 11.44 0.14
C VAL A 185 18.43 12.60 0.33
N ASP A 186 18.23 13.67 -0.43
CA ASP A 186 19.11 14.86 -0.42
C ASP A 186 18.82 15.74 0.82
N CYS A 187 17.53 15.98 1.12
CA CYS A 187 17.08 16.73 2.28
C CYS A 187 15.92 16.04 2.98
N VAL A 188 15.94 16.01 4.33
CA VAL A 188 14.85 15.44 5.13
C VAL A 188 14.17 16.55 5.91
N HIS A 189 12.90 16.76 5.62
CA HIS A 189 12.00 17.73 6.23
C HIS A 189 11.13 17.11 7.33
N THR A 190 10.60 17.95 8.20
CA THR A 190 9.56 17.58 9.16
C THR A 190 8.15 17.82 8.56
N PRO A 191 7.07 17.23 9.11
CA PRO A 191 5.71 17.54 8.67
C PRO A 191 5.33 19.02 8.75
N ALA A 192 5.92 19.78 9.68
CA ALA A 192 5.68 21.22 9.79
C ALA A 192 6.30 22.04 8.62
N GLU A 193 7.18 21.44 7.84
CA GLU A 193 7.83 22.02 6.67
C GLU A 193 7.25 21.48 5.35
N LEU A 194 6.09 20.79 5.40
CA LEU A 194 5.50 20.08 4.25
C LEU A 194 5.28 20.99 3.05
N GLU A 195 4.63 22.15 3.21
CA GLU A 195 4.42 23.11 2.12
C GLU A 195 5.73 23.53 1.45
N SER A 196 6.77 23.79 2.25
CA SER A 196 8.11 24.12 1.73
C SER A 196 8.76 22.92 1.03
N ALA A 197 8.56 21.70 1.54
CA ALA A 197 9.16 20.49 0.96
C ALA A 197 8.54 20.13 -0.40
N VAL A 198 7.25 20.42 -0.61
CA VAL A 198 6.56 20.13 -1.89
C VAL A 198 6.72 21.24 -2.93
N SER A 199 7.09 22.46 -2.51
CA SER A 199 7.08 23.65 -3.39
C SER A 199 8.07 23.60 -4.55
N ASP A 200 9.17 22.84 -4.42
CA ASP A 200 10.18 22.68 -5.47
C ASP A 200 10.11 21.31 -6.16
N ALA A 201 9.19 20.42 -5.68
CA ALA A 201 9.08 19.05 -6.18
C ALA A 201 8.23 18.99 -7.46
N ARG A 202 8.77 18.33 -8.49
CA ARG A 202 8.00 17.94 -9.69
C ARG A 202 7.03 16.78 -9.39
N PHE A 203 7.43 15.89 -8.48
CA PHE A 203 6.62 14.74 -8.08
C PHE A 203 6.51 14.69 -6.56
N VAL A 204 5.28 14.67 -6.05
CA VAL A 204 4.99 14.50 -4.63
C VAL A 204 4.40 13.10 -4.43
N VAL A 205 5.11 12.24 -3.69
CA VAL A 205 4.72 10.83 -3.50
C VAL A 205 4.35 10.57 -2.05
N LEU A 206 3.14 10.09 -1.82
CA LEU A 206 2.59 9.82 -0.49
C LEU A 206 2.76 8.34 -0.12
N THR A 207 3.41 8.09 1.02
CA THR A 207 3.67 6.74 1.56
C THR A 207 3.48 6.67 3.07
N VAL A 208 2.75 7.63 3.66
CA VAL A 208 2.42 7.67 5.08
C VAL A 208 1.21 6.79 5.42
N PRO A 209 1.11 6.21 6.63
CA PRO A 209 -0.14 5.59 7.08
C PRO A 209 -1.22 6.66 7.30
N LEU A 210 -2.48 6.26 7.29
CA LEU A 210 -3.59 7.10 7.72
C LEU A 210 -3.67 7.09 9.25
N THR A 211 -3.55 8.25 9.86
CA THR A 211 -3.65 8.50 11.30
C THR A 211 -4.35 9.85 11.51
N GLU A 212 -4.70 10.20 12.75
CA GLU A 212 -5.25 11.53 13.05
C GLU A 212 -4.33 12.68 12.58
N GLU A 213 -2.99 12.47 12.56
CA GLU A 213 -2.05 13.50 12.12
C GLU A 213 -1.85 13.56 10.60
N THR A 214 -2.24 12.50 9.88
CA THR A 214 -2.05 12.42 8.42
C THR A 214 -3.35 12.47 7.64
N GLU A 215 -4.49 12.39 8.31
CA GLU A 215 -5.81 12.57 7.69
C GLU A 215 -5.93 14.00 7.12
N GLY A 216 -6.22 14.09 5.83
CA GLY A 216 -6.33 15.36 5.11
C GLY A 216 -5.03 16.19 5.10
N MET A 217 -3.85 15.56 5.35
CA MET A 217 -2.59 16.34 5.41
C MET A 217 -2.23 16.98 4.06
N ILE A 218 -2.74 16.45 2.95
CA ILE A 218 -2.65 17.09 1.64
C ILE A 218 -3.96 17.83 1.38
N ASP A 219 -4.03 18.99 1.96
CA ASP A 219 -5.16 19.90 1.84
C ASP A 219 -4.96 20.93 0.71
N ARG A 220 -5.90 21.86 0.58
CA ARG A 220 -5.82 22.95 -0.39
C ARG A 220 -4.54 23.76 -0.24
N GLY A 221 -4.05 24.02 0.98
CA GLY A 221 -2.85 24.82 1.23
C GLY A 221 -1.60 24.13 0.69
N VAL A 222 -1.47 22.83 0.92
CA VAL A 222 -0.36 22.02 0.39
C VAL A 222 -0.44 21.91 -1.12
N LEU A 223 -1.64 21.68 -1.71
CA LEU A 223 -1.84 21.63 -3.16
C LEU A 223 -1.51 22.98 -3.83
N ASP A 224 -1.92 24.09 -3.24
CA ASP A 224 -1.61 25.44 -3.75
C ASP A 224 -0.11 25.81 -3.57
N ALA A 225 0.62 25.13 -2.68
CA ALA A 225 2.06 25.29 -2.52
C ALA A 225 2.89 24.48 -3.54
N MET A 226 2.31 23.45 -4.16
CA MET A 226 2.97 22.68 -5.22
C MET A 226 3.18 23.54 -6.47
N ARG A 227 4.08 23.09 -7.34
CA ARG A 227 4.30 23.72 -8.66
C ARG A 227 3.10 23.45 -9.56
N ASP A 228 2.80 24.35 -10.47
CA ASP A 228 1.75 24.20 -11.51
C ASP A 228 2.04 23.05 -12.49
N ASP A 229 3.31 22.64 -12.63
CA ASP A 229 3.74 21.50 -13.42
C ASP A 229 4.01 20.23 -12.58
N ALA A 230 3.61 20.20 -11.31
CA ALA A 230 3.82 19.06 -10.42
C ALA A 230 2.72 18.00 -10.55
N TYR A 231 3.09 16.78 -10.15
CA TYR A 231 2.20 15.61 -10.09
C TYR A 231 2.12 15.07 -8.66
N LEU A 232 0.88 14.80 -8.20
CA LEU A 232 0.63 14.12 -6.93
C LEU A 232 0.47 12.62 -7.16
N ILE A 233 1.21 11.79 -6.41
CA ILE A 233 1.11 10.33 -6.47
C ILE A 233 0.69 9.80 -5.09
N ASN A 234 -0.51 9.20 -5.01
CA ASN A 234 -0.98 8.61 -3.76
C ASN A 234 -1.04 7.07 -3.86
N VAL A 235 -0.10 6.41 -3.19
CA VAL A 235 -0.01 4.96 -3.01
C VAL A 235 -0.09 4.56 -1.52
N ALA A 236 -0.61 5.49 -0.70
CA ALA A 236 -0.72 5.35 0.75
C ALA A 236 -2.13 4.95 1.20
N ARG A 237 -2.98 5.95 1.46
CA ARG A 237 -4.40 5.84 1.78
C ARG A 237 -5.15 7.05 1.22
N GLY A 238 -6.41 6.85 0.78
CA GLY A 238 -7.23 7.92 0.22
C GLY A 238 -7.39 9.09 1.16
N GLY A 239 -7.75 8.84 2.41
CA GLY A 239 -7.97 9.87 3.43
C GLY A 239 -6.75 10.72 3.82
N VAL A 240 -5.56 10.44 3.29
CA VAL A 240 -4.38 11.32 3.44
C VAL A 240 -4.53 12.61 2.62
N VAL A 241 -5.33 12.56 1.56
CA VAL A 241 -5.61 13.68 0.66
C VAL A 241 -7.05 14.13 0.86
N ASP A 242 -7.29 15.43 1.01
CA ASP A 242 -8.62 16.01 0.80
C ASP A 242 -8.97 15.87 -0.69
N GLN A 243 -9.73 14.82 -1.01
CA GLN A 243 -10.05 14.46 -2.40
C GLN A 243 -10.84 15.58 -3.10
N SER A 244 -11.66 16.33 -2.36
CA SER A 244 -12.39 17.46 -2.93
C SER A 244 -11.47 18.62 -3.28
N ALA A 245 -10.48 18.91 -2.44
CA ALA A 245 -9.46 19.90 -2.72
C ALA A 245 -8.57 19.50 -3.90
N LEU A 246 -8.25 18.19 -4.04
CA LEU A 246 -7.50 17.68 -5.18
C LEU A 246 -8.26 17.85 -6.49
N VAL A 247 -9.55 17.48 -6.53
CA VAL A 247 -10.41 17.70 -7.71
C VAL A 247 -10.43 19.17 -8.11
N ASP A 248 -10.67 20.07 -7.15
CA ASP A 248 -10.62 21.51 -7.37
C ASP A 248 -9.25 22.01 -7.90
N ALA A 249 -8.15 21.42 -7.44
CA ALA A 249 -6.80 21.79 -7.87
C ALA A 249 -6.53 21.35 -9.32
N LEU A 250 -6.97 20.15 -9.68
CA LEU A 250 -6.89 19.63 -11.06
C LEU A 250 -7.76 20.46 -12.01
N GLU A 251 -9.03 20.73 -11.68
CA GLU A 251 -9.92 21.57 -12.51
C GLU A 251 -9.42 22.99 -12.74
N ARG A 252 -8.56 23.50 -11.87
CA ARG A 252 -7.96 24.85 -11.97
C ARG A 252 -6.57 24.84 -12.61
N ASP A 253 -6.05 23.68 -13.03
CA ASP A 253 -4.66 23.51 -13.48
C ASP A 253 -3.63 24.01 -12.43
N ALA A 254 -3.96 23.87 -11.13
CA ALA A 254 -3.05 24.23 -10.06
C ALA A 254 -1.88 23.25 -9.92
N ILE A 255 -2.10 22.00 -10.34
CA ILE A 255 -1.09 20.96 -10.54
C ILE A 255 -1.30 20.28 -11.89
N ALA A 256 -0.26 19.67 -12.45
CA ALA A 256 -0.31 19.08 -13.79
C ALA A 256 -1.05 17.73 -13.86
N GLY A 257 -1.28 17.06 -12.73
CA GLY A 257 -2.01 15.80 -12.71
C GLY A 257 -1.79 14.98 -11.44
N ALA A 258 -2.43 13.82 -11.40
CA ALA A 258 -2.31 12.90 -10.26
C ALA A 258 -2.33 11.41 -10.68
N ALA A 259 -1.59 10.56 -9.96
CA ALA A 259 -1.74 9.11 -10.02
C ALA A 259 -2.23 8.60 -8.66
N LEU A 260 -3.41 8.00 -8.66
CA LEU A 260 -4.13 7.61 -7.47
C LEU A 260 -4.40 6.10 -7.48
N ASP A 261 -3.78 5.40 -6.54
CA ASP A 261 -4.04 3.97 -6.32
C ASP A 261 -5.07 3.75 -5.21
N VAL A 262 -5.34 4.79 -4.42
CA VAL A 262 -6.21 4.77 -3.24
C VAL A 262 -7.12 5.99 -3.19
N PHE A 263 -8.32 5.83 -2.61
CA PHE A 263 -9.39 6.84 -2.60
C PHE A 263 -10.05 6.93 -1.23
N GLU A 264 -10.76 8.03 -0.95
CA GLU A 264 -11.56 8.16 0.28
C GLU A 264 -12.63 7.07 0.36
N ASP A 265 -13.34 6.84 -0.75
CA ASP A 265 -14.28 5.74 -0.91
C ASP A 265 -13.71 4.70 -1.89
N GLU A 266 -13.57 3.44 -1.46
CA GLU A 266 -13.14 2.32 -2.27
C GLU A 266 -14.20 1.20 -2.32
N PRO A 267 -14.61 0.75 -3.50
CA PRO A 267 -14.21 1.16 -4.84
C PRO A 267 -14.58 2.61 -5.18
N LEU A 268 -13.73 3.30 -5.99
CA LEU A 268 -14.01 4.67 -6.44
C LEU A 268 -15.41 4.72 -7.09
N PRO A 269 -16.33 5.58 -6.60
CA PRO A 269 -17.68 5.70 -7.16
C PRO A 269 -17.67 5.99 -8.66
N GLU A 270 -18.58 5.37 -9.42
CA GLU A 270 -18.74 5.60 -10.87
C GLU A 270 -19.02 7.06 -11.23
N SER A 271 -19.57 7.82 -10.29
CA SER A 271 -19.86 9.26 -10.46
C SER A 271 -18.66 10.17 -10.16
N SER A 272 -17.52 9.64 -9.80
CA SER A 272 -16.34 10.46 -9.48
C SER A 272 -15.82 11.14 -10.74
N PRO A 273 -15.55 12.47 -10.70
CA PRO A 273 -14.99 13.19 -11.83
C PRO A 273 -13.57 12.71 -12.20
N LEU A 274 -12.84 12.08 -11.26
CA LEU A 274 -11.49 11.57 -11.49
C LEU A 274 -11.41 10.54 -12.63
N TRP A 275 -12.52 9.85 -12.97
CA TRP A 275 -12.57 8.91 -14.09
C TRP A 275 -12.45 9.59 -15.47
N GLU A 276 -12.89 10.85 -15.56
CA GLU A 276 -12.98 11.60 -16.84
C GLU A 276 -11.82 12.59 -17.04
N MET A 277 -10.92 12.73 -16.06
CA MET A 277 -9.77 13.63 -16.13
C MET A 277 -8.60 12.98 -16.85
N ASP A 278 -8.21 13.50 -18.01
CA ASP A 278 -7.11 12.99 -18.84
C ASP A 278 -5.73 13.07 -18.14
N GLU A 279 -5.57 13.99 -17.19
CA GLU A 279 -4.37 14.20 -16.37
C GLU A 279 -4.31 13.29 -15.14
N VAL A 280 -5.32 12.41 -14.94
CA VAL A 280 -5.39 11.50 -13.79
C VAL A 280 -5.18 10.05 -14.23
N ILE A 281 -4.32 9.33 -13.50
CA ILE A 281 -4.19 7.88 -13.60
C ILE A 281 -4.85 7.25 -12.37
N VAL A 282 -5.88 6.42 -12.59
CA VAL A 282 -6.59 5.67 -11.56
C VAL A 282 -6.17 4.21 -11.61
N THR A 283 -5.79 3.63 -10.46
CA THR A 283 -5.57 2.19 -10.29
C THR A 283 -6.29 1.65 -9.05
N PRO A 284 -6.72 0.37 -9.03
CA PRO A 284 -7.67 -0.14 -8.04
C PRO A 284 -6.96 -0.72 -6.81
N HIS A 285 -6.22 0.09 -6.05
CA HIS A 285 -5.49 -0.28 -4.82
C HIS A 285 -4.60 -1.51 -5.03
N CYS A 286 -3.81 -1.47 -6.09
CA CYS A 286 -2.98 -2.61 -6.53
C CYS A 286 -1.49 -2.27 -6.67
N ALA A 287 -1.04 -1.08 -6.23
CA ALA A 287 0.35 -0.64 -6.38
C ALA A 287 1.38 -1.61 -5.76
N ALA A 288 0.98 -2.39 -4.75
CA ALA A 288 1.82 -3.39 -4.10
C ALA A 288 1.69 -4.80 -4.71
N PHE A 289 0.82 -5.03 -5.70
CA PHE A 289 0.56 -6.37 -6.24
C PHE A 289 1.76 -6.88 -7.04
N THR A 290 2.19 -8.09 -6.69
CA THR A 290 3.28 -8.81 -7.36
C THR A 290 3.05 -10.32 -7.23
N HIS A 291 3.49 -11.10 -8.22
CA HIS A 291 3.46 -12.56 -8.15
C HIS A 291 4.29 -13.13 -6.98
N ARG A 292 5.20 -12.33 -6.40
CA ARG A 292 5.99 -12.71 -5.23
C ARG A 292 5.31 -12.43 -3.89
N TYR A 293 4.09 -11.88 -3.91
CA TYR A 293 3.40 -11.46 -2.68
C TYR A 293 3.26 -12.60 -1.68
N GLY A 294 2.70 -13.74 -2.10
CA GLY A 294 2.52 -14.92 -1.26
C GLY A 294 3.85 -15.52 -0.75
N GLU A 295 4.91 -15.50 -1.56
CA GLU A 295 6.26 -15.90 -1.15
C GLU A 295 6.80 -15.01 -0.02
N ASN A 296 6.64 -13.70 -0.16
CA ASN A 296 7.10 -12.71 0.81
C ASN A 296 6.31 -12.83 2.14
N VAL A 297 4.98 -12.98 2.09
CA VAL A 297 4.15 -13.25 3.26
C VAL A 297 4.58 -14.56 3.93
N GLY A 298 4.75 -15.63 3.14
CA GLY A 298 5.21 -16.92 3.64
C GLY A 298 6.56 -16.86 4.37
N ALA A 299 7.46 -16.00 3.94
CA ALA A 299 8.74 -15.79 4.61
C ALA A 299 8.57 -15.16 6.00
N ILE A 300 7.70 -14.14 6.16
CA ILE A 300 7.40 -13.52 7.46
C ILE A 300 6.70 -14.52 8.37
N VAL A 301 5.66 -15.19 7.87
CA VAL A 301 4.88 -16.15 8.66
C VAL A 301 5.76 -17.29 9.15
N ARG A 302 6.62 -17.86 8.30
CA ARG A 302 7.58 -18.91 8.67
C ARG A 302 8.54 -18.46 9.77
N GLU A 303 9.07 -17.24 9.67
CA GLU A 303 9.92 -16.66 10.71
C GLU A 303 9.13 -16.48 12.02
N ASN A 304 7.88 -16.03 11.97
CA ASN A 304 7.05 -15.87 13.15
C ASN A 304 6.64 -17.22 13.79
N VAL A 305 6.39 -18.26 13.00
CA VAL A 305 6.17 -19.63 13.50
C VAL A 305 7.44 -20.12 14.25
N ARG A 306 8.63 -19.93 13.67
CA ARG A 306 9.90 -20.26 14.35
C ARG A 306 10.04 -19.50 15.67
N ARG A 307 9.80 -18.19 15.66
CA ARG A 307 9.91 -17.34 16.86
C ARG A 307 8.92 -17.74 17.95
N ALA A 308 7.68 -18.04 17.58
CA ALA A 308 6.67 -18.55 18.51
C ALA A 308 7.12 -19.85 19.20
N HIS A 309 7.67 -20.80 18.40
CA HIS A 309 8.21 -22.05 18.90
C HIS A 309 9.39 -21.84 19.87
N ASP A 310 10.28 -20.90 19.56
CA ASP A 310 11.47 -20.59 20.36
C ASP A 310 11.18 -19.66 21.55
N GLY A 311 9.92 -19.18 21.70
CA GLY A 311 9.52 -18.25 22.76
C GLY A 311 10.05 -16.82 22.56
N GLU A 312 10.42 -16.48 21.32
CA GLU A 312 10.89 -15.14 20.92
C GLU A 312 9.71 -14.20 20.59
N THR A 313 9.96 -12.90 20.62
CA THR A 313 8.97 -11.90 20.16
C THR A 313 8.75 -12.00 18.66
N LEU A 314 7.49 -12.00 18.24
CA LEU A 314 7.12 -12.04 16.81
C LEU A 314 7.63 -10.80 16.07
N THR A 315 8.05 -11.00 14.83
CA THR A 315 8.41 -9.90 13.90
C THR A 315 7.15 -9.18 13.44
N ASN A 316 7.25 -7.87 13.23
CA ASN A 316 6.14 -7.01 12.81
C ASN A 316 4.92 -7.09 13.75
N ARG A 317 5.17 -7.28 15.04
CA ARG A 317 4.13 -7.29 16.06
C ARG A 317 3.57 -5.87 16.23
N VAL A 318 2.23 -5.76 16.13
CA VAL A 318 1.47 -4.53 16.33
C VAL A 318 0.86 -4.51 17.74
N LEU A 319 0.29 -5.64 18.17
CA LEU A 319 -0.31 -5.85 19.48
C LEU A 319 0.35 -6.99 20.24
#